data_5d29aed390434dfce62a8b7015792af7
#
_entry.id   5d29aed390434dfce62a8b7015792af7
#
_cell.length_a   1.000
_cell.length_b   1.000
_cell.length_c   1.000
_cell.angle_alpha   90.00
_cell.angle_beta   90.00
_cell.angle_gamma   90.00
#
_symmetry.space_group_name_H-M   'P 1'
#
loop_
_entity.id
_entity.type
_entity.pdbx_description
1 polymer ?
#
loop_
_entity_poly.entity_id
_entity_poly.type
_entity_poly.pdbx_seq_one_letter_code
_entity_poly.pdbx_strand_id
1 'polypeptide(L)'
;MKRFFLILNIFLMTFPALAEGWKFDYSATSITSAGTGAVLPFWARTVQGGYMPDVSSTLVTGGADILYTSPKELFFGAGANLVGTLTSPTAACGAKVGGLVDRLYLTAGWKMLHADIGLKPRQMEFCDLSLTGGDMVLSGYARNLPGVNLWSDWIYFEKGHWVGVKGNFAQYKMMDNRYVKGTLIHNKSIAFHLSLGRKVDLEAGLDHWVQWGGTSPDLGVRPASWKDYYRVIFARQGGDGATDSDKQNALGNHLGREFVRVRWRAPKFTMTFQYDMPFEDGRGTIKIQNAPDGVYSLVFNLKDRSGIVTDVIYEYVHTTWQSGDVHDRPATEEEMTKVYPDKVDNYWQRPGDFYYGRIVIGGMDNYFNNGEYPSGWTYHGRTLGLPLITPMSPDADGVVRGVENNRVRAHHIGLKGNMGLVPYSIKTTYSSNWGRFGMPDDSRFHSRPWQLSLALELELGRSVTNLPVAFAVGAYGDFGQLFQNSVGLSLRITCGDSLKF
;
A
#
# COMPACT_ATOMS: atom_id res chain seq x y z
N MET A 1 15.12 -31.17 14.12
CA MET A 1 16.02 -30.01 14.06
C MET A 1 17.45 -30.36 13.61
N LYS A 2 18.22 -31.19 14.31
CA LYS A 2 19.61 -31.54 13.89
C LYS A 2 19.72 -32.11 12.46
N ARG A 3 18.78 -32.91 11.99
CA ARG A 3 18.76 -33.49 10.63
C ARG A 3 18.41 -32.44 9.56
N PHE A 4 17.57 -31.45 9.89
CA PHE A 4 17.24 -30.35 8.98
C PHE A 4 18.44 -29.40 8.80
N PHE A 5 19.14 -29.08 9.90
CA PHE A 5 20.40 -28.34 9.85
C PHE A 5 21.52 -29.11 9.11
N LEU A 6 21.54 -30.42 9.22
CA LEU A 6 22.52 -31.27 8.51
C LEU A 6 22.23 -31.28 7.01
N ILE A 7 20.96 -31.40 6.60
CA ILE A 7 20.55 -31.36 5.18
C ILE A 7 20.81 -29.96 4.59
N LEU A 8 20.52 -28.89 5.33
CA LEU A 8 20.82 -27.53 4.89
C LEU A 8 22.33 -27.29 4.77
N ASN A 9 23.13 -27.79 5.72
CA ASN A 9 24.60 -27.72 5.63
C ASN A 9 25.17 -28.58 4.49
N ILE A 10 24.62 -29.76 4.22
CA ILE A 10 25.03 -30.62 3.09
C ILE A 10 24.68 -29.92 1.77
N PHE A 11 23.49 -29.29 1.67
CA PHE A 11 23.10 -28.51 0.49
C PHE A 11 24.00 -27.30 0.29
N LEU A 12 24.40 -26.62 1.36
CA LEU A 12 25.36 -25.49 1.34
C LEU A 12 26.80 -25.97 1.00
N MET A 13 27.19 -27.17 1.41
CA MET A 13 28.53 -27.72 1.08
C MET A 13 28.64 -28.30 -0.33
N THR A 14 27.54 -28.56 -1.01
CA THR A 14 27.49 -29.01 -2.41
C THR A 14 27.44 -27.87 -3.43
N PHE A 15 27.52 -26.60 -2.99
CA PHE A 15 27.76 -25.46 -3.87
C PHE A 15 29.24 -25.00 -3.84
N PRO A 16 30.22 -25.82 -4.27
CA PRO A 16 31.62 -25.45 -4.24
C PRO A 16 32.04 -24.70 -5.49
N ALA A 17 31.42 -23.63 -5.83
CA ALA A 17 31.88 -22.65 -6.80
C ALA A 17 30.76 -21.63 -7.15
N LEU A 18 30.09 -21.08 -6.16
CA LEU A 18 29.48 -19.79 -6.41
C LEU A 18 30.67 -18.82 -6.55
N ALA A 19 30.90 -18.41 -7.80
CA ALA A 19 31.90 -17.41 -8.11
C ALA A 19 31.64 -16.13 -7.31
N GLU A 20 32.65 -15.36 -7.04
CA GLU A 20 32.57 -14.03 -6.43
C GLU A 20 31.38 -13.24 -6.98
N GLY A 21 30.57 -12.63 -6.08
CA GLY A 21 29.39 -11.83 -6.45
C GLY A 21 28.02 -12.44 -6.12
N TRP A 22 27.97 -13.63 -5.53
CA TRP A 22 26.73 -14.21 -5.05
C TRP A 22 26.39 -13.82 -3.60
N LYS A 23 25.13 -13.54 -3.35
CA LYS A 23 24.54 -13.34 -2.03
C LYS A 23 23.35 -14.29 -1.85
N PHE A 24 23.30 -14.96 -0.71
CA PHE A 24 22.20 -15.85 -0.33
C PHE A 24 21.68 -15.43 1.04
N ASP A 25 20.41 -14.99 1.08
CA ASP A 25 19.69 -14.63 2.31
C ASP A 25 18.64 -15.68 2.59
N TYR A 26 18.53 -16.13 3.83
CA TYR A 26 17.45 -17.03 4.25
C TYR A 26 16.90 -16.63 5.61
N SER A 27 15.60 -16.87 5.81
CA SER A 27 14.95 -16.62 7.09
C SER A 27 13.77 -17.55 7.33
N ALA A 28 13.54 -17.84 8.59
CA ALA A 28 12.31 -18.46 9.06
C ALA A 28 11.80 -17.67 10.26
N THR A 29 10.51 -17.40 10.30
CA THR A 29 9.87 -16.64 11.36
C THR A 29 8.61 -17.35 11.82
N SER A 30 8.43 -17.44 13.13
CA SER A 30 7.16 -17.82 13.75
C SER A 30 6.58 -16.62 14.48
N ILE A 31 5.30 -16.34 14.28
CA ILE A 31 4.56 -15.28 14.98
C ILE A 31 3.32 -15.92 15.60
N THR A 32 3.22 -15.89 16.90
CA THR A 32 2.00 -16.27 17.61
C THR A 32 1.36 -15.01 18.17
N SER A 33 0.10 -14.76 17.84
CA SER A 33 -0.68 -13.61 18.28
C SER A 33 -1.97 -14.08 18.91
N ALA A 34 -2.29 -13.49 20.06
CA ALA A 34 -3.53 -13.74 20.78
C ALA A 34 -4.19 -12.42 21.20
N GLY A 35 -5.50 -12.35 21.17
CA GLY A 35 -6.28 -11.17 21.55
C GLY A 35 -7.57 -11.54 22.26
N THR A 36 -8.12 -10.59 23.01
CA THR A 36 -9.36 -10.75 23.79
C THR A 36 -10.62 -10.55 22.95
N GLY A 37 -10.52 -9.88 21.79
CA GLY A 37 -11.62 -9.64 20.88
C GLY A 37 -11.85 -10.76 19.88
N ALA A 38 -12.97 -10.72 19.17
CA ALA A 38 -13.23 -11.59 18.01
C ALA A 38 -12.23 -11.36 16.89
N VAL A 39 -11.62 -10.17 16.84
CA VAL A 39 -10.60 -9.76 15.90
C VAL A 39 -9.39 -9.24 16.68
N LEU A 40 -8.18 -9.54 16.20
CA LEU A 40 -6.95 -8.99 16.75
C LEU A 40 -6.93 -7.46 16.65
N PRO A 41 -6.26 -6.76 17.59
CA PRO A 41 -6.07 -5.32 17.48
C PRO A 41 -5.44 -4.90 16.15
N PHE A 42 -5.80 -3.72 15.67
CA PHE A 42 -5.41 -3.17 14.38
C PHE A 42 -3.93 -3.36 14.05
N TRP A 43 -3.05 -2.95 14.93
CA TRP A 43 -1.61 -3.04 14.70
C TRP A 43 -1.06 -4.48 14.76
N ALA A 44 -1.71 -5.40 15.48
CA ALA A 44 -1.30 -6.81 15.50
C ALA A 44 -1.53 -7.52 14.17
N ARG A 45 -2.54 -7.09 13.37
CA ARG A 45 -2.93 -7.71 12.10
C ARG A 45 -2.50 -6.94 10.86
N THR A 46 -2.17 -5.65 11.00
CA THR A 46 -1.89 -4.76 9.86
C THR A 46 -0.43 -4.85 9.38
N VAL A 47 0.51 -5.16 10.27
CA VAL A 47 1.97 -5.07 10.01
C VAL A 47 2.59 -6.17 9.15
N GLN A 48 1.87 -7.15 8.65
CA GLN A 48 2.46 -8.36 8.06
C GLN A 48 2.10 -8.56 6.58
N GLY A 49 2.32 -7.57 5.73
CA GLY A 49 2.13 -7.71 4.27
C GLY A 49 0.77 -8.29 3.87
N GLY A 50 -0.30 -8.03 4.65
CA GLY A 50 -1.65 -8.49 4.39
C GLY A 50 -1.93 -9.99 4.58
N TYR A 51 -0.98 -10.77 5.11
CA TYR A 51 -1.17 -12.22 5.33
C TYR A 51 -1.43 -12.63 6.78
N MET A 52 -1.32 -11.72 7.74
CA MET A 52 -1.66 -12.01 9.13
C MET A 52 -3.17 -12.25 9.27
N PRO A 53 -3.63 -13.37 9.87
CA PRO A 53 -5.05 -13.60 10.13
C PRO A 53 -5.64 -12.52 11.06
N ASP A 54 -6.94 -12.27 10.90
CA ASP A 54 -7.64 -11.29 11.75
C ASP A 54 -7.94 -11.81 13.17
N VAL A 55 -7.81 -13.11 13.40
CA VAL A 55 -8.08 -13.77 14.69
C VAL A 55 -6.79 -14.29 15.31
N SER A 56 -6.86 -14.64 16.61
CA SER A 56 -5.72 -15.27 17.30
C SER A 56 -5.17 -16.44 16.50
N SER A 57 -3.86 -16.46 16.28
CA SER A 57 -3.23 -17.38 15.34
C SER A 57 -1.74 -17.58 15.60
N THR A 58 -1.24 -18.69 15.08
CA THR A 58 0.20 -18.90 14.87
C THR A 58 0.48 -18.90 13.36
N LEU A 59 1.43 -18.11 12.96
CA LEU A 59 1.91 -18.00 11.60
C LEU A 59 3.37 -18.43 11.57
N VAL A 60 3.73 -19.23 10.56
CA VAL A 60 5.12 -19.64 10.30
C VAL A 60 5.46 -19.26 8.88
N THR A 61 6.57 -18.55 8.70
CA THR A 61 7.08 -18.23 7.37
C THR A 61 8.48 -18.80 7.19
N GLY A 62 8.81 -19.16 5.97
CA GLY A 62 10.15 -19.60 5.59
C GLY A 62 10.47 -19.18 4.18
N GLY A 63 11.61 -18.54 3.98
CA GLY A 63 12.00 -18.06 2.67
C GLY A 63 13.50 -17.95 2.46
N ALA A 64 13.87 -17.83 1.19
CA ALA A 64 15.23 -17.58 0.77
C ALA A 64 15.25 -16.71 -0.47
N ASP A 65 16.30 -15.91 -0.58
CA ASP A 65 16.59 -15.05 -1.72
C ASP A 65 18.05 -15.29 -2.16
N ILE A 66 18.27 -15.41 -3.45
CA ILE A 66 19.59 -15.53 -4.05
C ILE A 66 19.78 -14.38 -5.05
N LEU A 67 20.93 -13.74 -5.00
CA LEU A 67 21.27 -12.63 -5.88
C LEU A 67 22.71 -12.79 -6.36
N TYR A 68 22.91 -12.70 -7.65
CA TYR A 68 24.21 -12.54 -8.28
C TYR A 68 24.39 -11.11 -8.76
N THR A 69 25.56 -10.53 -8.51
CA THR A 69 25.95 -9.20 -9.05
C THR A 69 27.32 -9.30 -9.69
N SER A 70 27.39 -9.02 -10.98
CA SER A 70 28.63 -9.02 -11.73
C SER A 70 29.45 -7.73 -11.48
N PRO A 71 30.76 -7.73 -11.74
CA PRO A 71 31.59 -6.53 -11.69
C PRO A 71 31.16 -5.40 -12.65
N LYS A 72 30.35 -5.72 -13.66
CA LYS A 72 29.78 -4.76 -14.63
C LYS A 72 28.37 -4.30 -14.24
N GLU A 73 27.97 -4.51 -12.99
CA GLU A 73 26.64 -4.11 -12.44
C GLU A 73 25.44 -4.80 -13.12
N LEU A 74 25.66 -5.90 -13.83
CA LEU A 74 24.58 -6.81 -14.23
C LEU A 74 24.24 -7.68 -13.04
N PHE A 75 22.97 -7.81 -12.72
CA PHE A 75 22.52 -8.68 -11.64
C PHE A 75 21.31 -9.53 -12.06
N PHE A 76 21.16 -10.66 -11.43
CA PHE A 76 19.96 -11.49 -11.50
C PHE A 76 19.79 -12.26 -10.19
N GLY A 77 18.54 -12.57 -9.89
CA GLY A 77 18.23 -13.26 -8.65
C GLY A 77 16.85 -13.87 -8.66
N ALA A 78 16.57 -14.61 -7.61
CA ALA A 78 15.28 -15.24 -7.36
C ALA A 78 15.00 -15.21 -5.87
N GLY A 79 13.72 -15.19 -5.50
CA GLY A 79 13.33 -15.30 -4.11
C GLY A 79 12.00 -16.04 -3.97
N ALA A 80 11.87 -16.74 -2.85
CA ALA A 80 10.64 -17.41 -2.46
C ALA A 80 10.41 -17.26 -0.96
N ASN A 81 9.15 -17.12 -0.55
CA ASN A 81 8.73 -17.18 0.85
C ASN A 81 7.34 -17.82 0.94
N LEU A 82 7.23 -18.81 1.80
CA LEU A 82 5.99 -19.54 2.08
C LEU A 82 5.48 -19.14 3.46
N VAL A 83 4.16 -19.06 3.60
CA VAL A 83 3.49 -18.75 4.87
C VAL A 83 2.50 -19.86 5.17
N GLY A 84 2.62 -20.44 6.36
CA GLY A 84 1.64 -21.35 6.96
C GLY A 84 0.92 -20.65 8.12
N THR A 85 -0.38 -20.84 8.26
CA THR A 85 -1.18 -20.26 9.33
C THR A 85 -2.00 -21.32 10.05
N LEU A 86 -2.10 -21.18 11.36
CA LEU A 86 -3.03 -21.93 12.21
C LEU A 86 -3.84 -20.91 13.00
N THR A 87 -5.15 -20.83 12.76
CA THR A 87 -6.02 -19.92 13.51
C THR A 87 -6.71 -20.63 14.65
N SER A 88 -6.94 -19.92 15.75
CA SER A 88 -7.77 -20.40 16.85
C SER A 88 -9.22 -20.55 16.40
N PRO A 89 -9.99 -21.47 17.03
CA PRO A 89 -11.44 -21.53 16.85
C PRO A 89 -12.09 -20.20 17.26
N THR A 90 -13.12 -19.82 16.51
CA THR A 90 -13.97 -18.68 16.83
C THR A 90 -15.40 -19.17 17.04
N ALA A 91 -16.30 -18.32 17.58
CA ALA A 91 -17.72 -18.65 17.73
C ALA A 91 -18.40 -19.03 16.40
N ALA A 92 -17.87 -18.52 15.28
CA ALA A 92 -18.42 -18.77 13.94
C ALA A 92 -17.70 -19.89 13.17
N CYS A 93 -16.52 -20.31 13.60
CA CYS A 93 -15.70 -21.27 12.83
C CYS A 93 -14.69 -21.99 13.71
N GLY A 94 -14.44 -23.28 13.43
CA GLY A 94 -13.37 -24.07 14.05
C GLY A 94 -11.97 -23.57 13.68
N ALA A 95 -10.95 -24.19 14.27
CA ALA A 95 -9.56 -23.92 13.91
C ALA A 95 -9.33 -24.19 12.41
N LYS A 96 -8.61 -23.29 11.74
CA LYS A 96 -8.28 -23.45 10.32
C LYS A 96 -6.77 -23.47 10.12
N VAL A 97 -6.33 -24.38 9.26
CA VAL A 97 -4.97 -24.40 8.72
C VAL A 97 -5.00 -23.77 7.34
N GLY A 98 -4.11 -22.86 7.08
CA GLY A 98 -3.98 -22.19 5.79
C GLY A 98 -2.52 -22.16 5.34
N GLY A 99 -2.33 -21.91 4.06
CA GLY A 99 -1.01 -21.69 3.49
C GLY A 99 -1.10 -20.79 2.27
N LEU A 100 -0.06 -20.01 2.04
CA LEU A 100 0.06 -19.15 0.87
C LEU A 100 1.52 -18.95 0.48
N VAL A 101 1.72 -18.54 -0.76
CA VAL A 101 2.98 -18.03 -1.27
C VAL A 101 2.95 -16.51 -1.10
N ASP A 102 3.85 -15.97 -0.25
CA ASP A 102 3.98 -14.54 -0.05
C ASP A 102 4.89 -13.90 -1.12
N ARG A 103 6.03 -14.55 -1.39
CA ARG A 103 6.98 -14.14 -2.42
C ARG A 103 7.33 -15.33 -3.29
N LEU A 104 7.37 -15.10 -4.59
CA LEU A 104 7.93 -16.03 -5.58
C LEU A 104 8.25 -15.20 -6.82
N TYR A 105 9.52 -14.87 -7.01
CA TYR A 105 9.91 -13.94 -8.06
C TYR A 105 11.28 -14.26 -8.67
N LEU A 106 11.45 -13.75 -9.87
CA LEU A 106 12.75 -13.57 -10.54
C LEU A 106 13.01 -12.09 -10.67
N THR A 107 14.27 -11.69 -10.55
CA THR A 107 14.72 -10.32 -10.77
C THR A 107 15.95 -10.32 -11.65
N ALA A 108 16.06 -9.35 -12.52
CA ALA A 108 17.25 -9.07 -13.31
C ALA A 108 17.39 -7.56 -13.50
N GLY A 109 18.60 -7.10 -13.75
CA GLY A 109 18.79 -5.69 -14.06
C GLY A 109 20.23 -5.36 -14.42
N TRP A 110 20.40 -4.13 -14.82
CA TRP A 110 21.69 -3.56 -15.15
C TRP A 110 21.77 -2.12 -14.68
N LYS A 111 22.74 -1.86 -13.83
CA LYS A 111 22.87 -0.54 -13.17
C LYS A 111 21.56 -0.14 -12.47
N MET A 112 20.96 0.96 -12.90
CA MET A 112 19.75 1.51 -12.33
C MET A 112 18.46 0.89 -12.88
N LEU A 113 18.54 0.01 -13.89
CA LEU A 113 17.36 -0.58 -14.55
C LEU A 113 17.06 -1.98 -14.01
N HIS A 114 15.83 -2.24 -13.66
CA HIS A 114 15.38 -3.47 -13.03
C HIS A 114 14.16 -4.05 -13.77
N ALA A 115 14.10 -5.36 -13.79
CA ALA A 115 12.95 -6.14 -14.27
C ALA A 115 12.63 -7.24 -13.25
N ASP A 116 11.38 -7.26 -12.79
CA ASP A 116 10.88 -8.25 -11.84
C ASP A 116 9.71 -9.03 -12.45
N ILE A 117 9.65 -10.33 -12.19
CA ILE A 117 8.55 -11.20 -12.62
C ILE A 117 8.11 -12.03 -11.42
N GLY A 118 6.82 -12.05 -11.13
CA GLY A 118 6.22 -12.82 -10.05
C GLY A 118 5.70 -11.98 -8.89
N LEU A 119 5.67 -12.58 -7.71
CA LEU A 119 5.24 -11.97 -6.44
C LEU A 119 6.46 -11.35 -5.74
N LYS A 120 6.78 -10.09 -6.04
CA LYS A 120 7.90 -9.38 -5.41
C LYS A 120 7.42 -8.23 -4.54
N PRO A 121 7.90 -8.09 -3.28
CA PRO A 121 7.57 -6.95 -2.43
C PRO A 121 8.06 -5.64 -3.04
N ARG A 122 7.27 -4.58 -2.89
CA ARG A 122 7.70 -3.21 -3.21
C ARG A 122 8.58 -2.66 -2.08
N GLN A 123 9.53 -1.82 -2.46
CA GLN A 123 10.28 -1.02 -1.49
C GLN A 123 9.41 0.12 -0.97
N MET A 124 9.42 0.30 0.35
CA MET A 124 8.69 1.37 1.02
C MET A 124 9.66 2.42 1.56
N GLU A 125 9.24 3.68 1.53
CA GLU A 125 10.10 4.82 1.94
C GLU A 125 10.20 4.96 3.46
N PHE A 126 9.08 4.74 4.17
CA PHE A 126 9.00 4.92 5.62
C PHE A 126 8.69 3.58 6.27
N CYS A 127 9.73 2.74 6.42
CA CYS A 127 9.57 1.39 6.93
C CYS A 127 9.04 1.37 8.37
N ASP A 128 8.21 0.38 8.68
CA ASP A 128 7.82 -0.10 10.01
C ASP A 128 7.03 0.86 10.91
N LEU A 129 7.21 2.18 10.82
CA LEU A 129 6.52 3.14 11.67
C LEU A 129 5.32 3.81 10.99
N SER A 130 5.33 3.97 9.66
CA SER A 130 4.29 4.66 8.90
C SER A 130 3.00 3.83 8.79
N LEU A 131 1.86 4.51 8.65
CA LEU A 131 0.58 3.91 8.28
C LEU A 131 0.57 3.32 6.87
N THR A 132 1.32 3.91 5.94
CA THR A 132 1.29 3.55 4.52
C THR A 132 2.63 3.07 3.99
N GLY A 133 3.72 3.37 4.70
CA GLY A 133 5.08 3.22 4.19
C GLY A 133 5.43 4.27 3.13
N GLY A 134 4.69 5.38 3.08
CA GLY A 134 4.90 6.47 2.12
C GLY A 134 4.15 6.33 0.80
N ASP A 135 3.17 5.41 0.72
CA ASP A 135 2.29 5.23 -0.44
C ASP A 135 0.87 4.92 0.03
N MET A 136 -0.06 5.88 -0.16
CA MET A 136 -1.43 5.73 0.29
C MET A 136 -2.30 4.86 -0.64
N VAL A 137 -1.85 4.57 -1.85
CA VAL A 137 -2.58 3.79 -2.86
C VAL A 137 -2.21 2.31 -2.82
N LEU A 138 -0.92 2.00 -2.64
CA LEU A 138 -0.42 0.64 -2.43
C LEU A 138 0.57 0.62 -1.28
N SER A 139 0.06 0.42 -0.08
CA SER A 139 0.85 0.43 1.16
C SER A 139 1.71 -0.84 1.33
N GLY A 140 2.70 -0.76 2.22
CA GLY A 140 3.52 -1.91 2.61
C GLY A 140 2.76 -3.01 3.35
N TYR A 141 1.50 -2.82 3.65
CA TYR A 141 0.63 -3.78 4.35
C TYR A 141 -0.23 -4.62 3.40
N ALA A 142 -0.29 -4.26 2.13
CA ALA A 142 -0.98 -5.04 1.11
C ALA A 142 -0.20 -6.32 0.74
N ARG A 143 -0.90 -7.37 0.33
CA ARG A 143 -0.25 -8.55 -0.27
C ARG A 143 0.41 -8.19 -1.59
N ASN A 144 1.51 -8.88 -1.88
CA ASN A 144 2.21 -8.74 -3.14
C ASN A 144 1.29 -9.15 -4.32
N LEU A 145 1.33 -8.35 -5.37
CA LEU A 145 0.59 -8.64 -6.61
C LEU A 145 1.48 -9.41 -7.58
N PRO A 146 1.01 -10.54 -8.15
CA PRO A 146 1.78 -11.27 -9.16
C PRO A 146 1.78 -10.50 -10.49
N GLY A 147 2.95 -10.34 -11.09
CA GLY A 147 3.03 -9.63 -12.35
C GLY A 147 4.44 -9.41 -12.87
N VAL A 148 4.57 -8.46 -13.76
CA VAL A 148 5.83 -7.99 -14.34
C VAL A 148 5.98 -6.52 -14.01
N ASN A 149 7.14 -6.11 -13.54
CA ASN A 149 7.47 -4.73 -13.22
C ASN A 149 8.83 -4.36 -13.82
N LEU A 150 8.85 -3.34 -14.65
CA LEU A 150 10.06 -2.69 -15.15
C LEU A 150 10.20 -1.37 -14.39
N TRP A 151 11.32 -1.17 -13.72
CA TRP A 151 11.51 0.02 -12.90
C TRP A 151 12.97 0.48 -12.86
N SER A 152 13.18 1.70 -12.40
CA SER A 152 14.53 2.23 -12.24
C SER A 152 14.76 2.77 -10.84
N ASP A 153 15.99 2.69 -10.37
CA ASP A 153 16.52 3.60 -9.35
C ASP A 153 16.60 5.02 -9.92
N TRP A 154 17.06 5.97 -9.13
CA TRP A 154 17.29 7.33 -9.60
C TRP A 154 18.33 7.36 -10.71
N ILE A 155 17.94 7.81 -11.90
CA ILE A 155 18.79 8.08 -13.06
C ILE A 155 19.13 9.57 -13.00
N TYR A 156 20.37 9.89 -12.66
CA TYR A 156 20.85 11.26 -12.59
C TYR A 156 21.43 11.70 -13.91
N PHE A 157 21.11 12.94 -14.32
CA PHE A 157 21.51 13.48 -15.62
C PHE A 157 22.93 14.03 -15.63
N GLU A 158 23.49 14.27 -14.46
CA GLU A 158 24.84 14.84 -14.30
C GLU A 158 25.59 14.18 -13.12
N LYS A 159 26.93 14.36 -13.11
CA LYS A 159 27.82 13.75 -12.09
C LYS A 159 27.60 14.25 -10.66
N GLY A 160 26.95 15.40 -10.49
CA GLY A 160 26.66 15.99 -9.18
C GLY A 160 25.44 15.39 -8.50
N HIS A 161 24.65 14.57 -9.20
CA HIS A 161 23.39 13.98 -8.74
C HIS A 161 22.37 15.02 -8.26
N TRP A 162 22.30 16.15 -8.97
CA TRP A 162 21.41 17.25 -8.61
C TRP A 162 20.00 17.05 -9.15
N VAL A 163 19.90 16.55 -10.38
CA VAL A 163 18.63 16.33 -11.05
C VAL A 163 18.55 14.88 -11.47
N GLY A 164 17.48 14.21 -11.08
CA GLY A 164 17.25 12.82 -11.38
C GLY A 164 15.80 12.51 -11.72
N VAL A 165 15.61 11.38 -12.37
CA VAL A 165 14.29 10.81 -12.66
C VAL A 165 14.28 9.33 -12.29
N LYS A 166 13.17 8.85 -11.79
CA LYS A 166 12.88 7.41 -11.65
C LYS A 166 11.47 7.11 -12.09
N GLY A 167 11.21 5.87 -12.44
CA GLY A 167 9.86 5.45 -12.80
C GLY A 167 9.69 3.96 -12.79
N ASN A 168 8.44 3.54 -12.96
CA ASN A 168 8.11 2.15 -13.19
C ASN A 168 6.99 2.00 -14.23
N PHE A 169 6.91 0.80 -14.77
CA PHE A 169 5.88 0.36 -15.69
C PHE A 169 5.60 -1.10 -15.39
N ALA A 170 4.39 -1.39 -14.92
CA ALA A 170 4.06 -2.71 -14.43
C ALA A 170 2.69 -3.19 -14.89
N GLN A 171 2.57 -4.50 -14.97
CA GLN A 171 1.32 -5.21 -15.25
C GLN A 171 1.17 -6.35 -14.25
N TYR A 172 0.07 -6.33 -13.51
CA TYR A 172 -0.25 -7.35 -12.49
C TYR A 172 -1.60 -7.99 -12.77
N LYS A 173 -1.89 -9.06 -12.04
CA LYS A 173 -3.18 -9.74 -12.04
C LYS A 173 -3.67 -9.94 -10.62
N MET A 174 -4.93 -9.67 -10.37
CA MET A 174 -5.56 -9.96 -9.08
C MET A 174 -5.99 -11.42 -9.02
N MET A 175 -5.60 -12.12 -7.93
CA MET A 175 -5.77 -13.57 -7.76
C MET A 175 -6.73 -13.93 -6.63
N ASP A 176 -7.36 -12.93 -6.02
CA ASP A 176 -8.33 -13.10 -4.93
C ASP A 176 -9.74 -13.47 -5.44
N ASN A 177 -10.61 -13.84 -4.50
CA ASN A 177 -12.03 -14.01 -4.76
C ASN A 177 -12.71 -12.65 -4.84
N ARG A 178 -12.88 -12.13 -6.04
CA ARG A 178 -13.42 -10.80 -6.31
C ARG A 178 -14.57 -10.83 -7.30
N TYR A 179 -15.33 -9.75 -7.37
CA TYR A 179 -16.52 -9.64 -8.22
C TYR A 179 -16.20 -9.77 -9.70
N VAL A 180 -15.25 -8.98 -10.21
CA VAL A 180 -14.76 -9.09 -11.58
C VAL A 180 -13.60 -10.09 -11.61
N LYS A 181 -13.86 -11.31 -12.06
CA LYS A 181 -12.84 -12.36 -12.08
C LYS A 181 -11.74 -12.07 -13.09
N GLY A 182 -10.48 -12.31 -12.70
CA GLY A 182 -9.34 -12.11 -13.59
C GLY A 182 -8.99 -10.67 -13.90
N THR A 183 -9.40 -9.72 -13.04
CA THR A 183 -9.03 -8.30 -13.14
C THR A 183 -7.52 -8.14 -13.27
N LEU A 184 -7.12 -7.37 -14.25
CA LEU A 184 -5.74 -6.94 -14.48
C LEU A 184 -5.50 -5.59 -13.81
N ILE A 185 -4.24 -5.32 -13.44
CA ILE A 185 -3.82 -4.02 -12.92
C ILE A 185 -2.65 -3.53 -13.75
N HIS A 186 -2.79 -2.33 -14.32
CA HIS A 186 -1.68 -1.58 -14.88
C HIS A 186 -1.19 -0.57 -13.85
N ASN A 187 0.12 -0.43 -13.71
CA ASN A 187 0.73 0.63 -12.91
C ASN A 187 1.86 1.31 -13.69
N LYS A 188 1.91 2.61 -13.59
CA LYS A 188 3.03 3.42 -14.08
C LYS A 188 3.29 4.56 -13.13
N SER A 189 4.55 4.91 -12.96
CA SER A 189 4.93 6.07 -12.15
C SER A 189 6.10 6.81 -12.75
N ILE A 190 6.20 8.08 -12.42
CA ILE A 190 7.35 8.92 -12.68
C ILE A 190 7.59 9.82 -11.47
N ALA A 191 8.84 9.98 -11.09
CA ALA A 191 9.23 10.93 -10.06
C ALA A 191 10.49 11.67 -10.46
N PHE A 192 10.56 12.93 -10.06
CA PHE A 192 11.68 13.82 -10.29
C PHE A 192 12.36 14.14 -8.95
N HIS A 193 13.65 14.28 -8.99
CA HIS A 193 14.49 14.64 -7.85
C HIS A 193 15.31 15.89 -8.19
N LEU A 194 15.38 16.80 -7.22
CA LEU A 194 16.23 17.97 -7.27
C LEU A 194 16.96 18.14 -5.94
N SER A 195 18.29 18.12 -5.98
CA SER A 195 19.12 18.37 -4.80
C SER A 195 19.56 19.84 -4.76
N LEU A 196 19.20 20.52 -3.69
CA LEU A 196 19.61 21.91 -3.43
C LEU A 196 20.84 21.90 -2.52
N GLY A 197 21.98 21.75 -3.15
CA GLY A 197 23.26 21.53 -2.47
C GLY A 197 23.27 20.15 -1.76
N ARG A 198 24.02 20.06 -0.65
CA ARG A 198 24.13 18.78 0.09
C ARG A 198 23.09 18.60 1.22
N LYS A 199 22.22 19.58 1.40
CA LYS A 199 21.37 19.67 2.59
C LYS A 199 19.89 19.38 2.33
N VAL A 200 19.37 19.75 1.16
CA VAL A 200 17.95 19.65 0.86
C VAL A 200 17.74 18.90 -0.44
N ASP A 201 16.87 17.89 -0.41
CA ASP A 201 16.34 17.25 -1.61
C ASP A 201 14.85 17.54 -1.74
N LEU A 202 14.43 17.80 -2.95
CA LEU A 202 13.05 17.91 -3.35
C LEU A 202 12.72 16.75 -4.28
N GLU A 203 11.63 16.07 -4.03
CA GLU A 203 11.09 15.01 -4.89
C GLU A 203 9.63 15.31 -5.17
N ALA A 204 9.20 15.12 -6.39
CA ALA A 204 7.79 15.18 -6.78
C ALA A 204 7.51 14.07 -7.77
N GLY A 205 6.35 13.46 -7.69
CA GLY A 205 6.01 12.36 -8.58
C GLY A 205 4.53 12.07 -8.65
N LEU A 206 4.20 11.26 -9.65
CA LEU A 206 2.88 10.75 -9.93
C LEU A 206 2.95 9.23 -10.04
N ASP A 207 2.03 8.54 -9.38
CA ASP A 207 1.85 7.10 -9.44
C ASP A 207 0.40 6.79 -9.82
N HIS A 208 0.19 6.06 -10.89
CA HIS A 208 -1.12 5.83 -11.50
C HIS A 208 -1.39 4.34 -11.66
N TRP A 209 -2.51 3.91 -11.14
CA TRP A 209 -2.99 2.54 -11.11
C TRP A 209 -4.32 2.41 -11.84
N VAL A 210 -4.52 1.34 -12.59
CA VAL A 210 -5.76 1.08 -13.32
C VAL A 210 -6.16 -0.39 -13.18
N GLN A 211 -7.36 -0.66 -12.67
CA GLN A 211 -8.02 -1.96 -12.79
C GLN A 211 -8.72 -2.04 -14.14
N TRP A 212 -8.49 -3.10 -14.91
CA TRP A 212 -9.04 -3.26 -16.23
C TRP A 212 -9.20 -4.74 -16.61
N GLY A 213 -9.96 -5.02 -17.69
CA GLY A 213 -10.18 -6.38 -18.16
C GLY A 213 -10.94 -7.25 -17.15
N GLY A 214 -10.86 -8.55 -17.32
CA GLY A 214 -11.57 -9.53 -16.49
C GLY A 214 -12.98 -9.84 -16.97
N THR A 215 -13.75 -10.56 -16.15
CA THR A 215 -15.14 -10.93 -16.43
C THR A 215 -16.03 -10.57 -15.27
N SER A 216 -17.00 -9.70 -15.50
CA SER A 216 -18.02 -9.28 -14.56
C SER A 216 -19.27 -10.20 -14.69
N PRO A 217 -19.91 -10.59 -13.59
CA PRO A 217 -21.21 -11.29 -13.66
C PRO A 217 -22.28 -10.49 -14.39
N ASP A 218 -22.32 -9.17 -14.20
CA ASP A 218 -23.37 -8.30 -14.76
C ASP A 218 -23.02 -7.75 -16.15
N LEU A 219 -21.72 -7.43 -16.38
CA LEU A 219 -21.27 -6.70 -17.57
C LEU A 219 -20.54 -7.61 -18.58
N GLY A 220 -20.42 -8.92 -18.27
CA GLY A 220 -19.71 -9.87 -19.14
C GLY A 220 -18.20 -9.63 -19.19
N VAL A 221 -17.59 -10.02 -20.31
CA VAL A 221 -16.16 -9.87 -20.55
C VAL A 221 -15.81 -8.40 -20.76
N ARG A 222 -14.91 -7.89 -19.92
CA ARG A 222 -14.45 -6.48 -20.01
C ARG A 222 -13.39 -6.34 -21.10
N PRO A 223 -13.28 -5.16 -21.74
CA PRO A 223 -12.28 -4.89 -22.76
C PRO A 223 -10.86 -5.22 -22.31
N ALA A 224 -10.15 -6.07 -23.06
CA ALA A 224 -8.81 -6.54 -22.71
C ALA A 224 -7.91 -6.79 -23.94
N SER A 225 -8.21 -6.18 -25.09
CA SER A 225 -7.36 -6.25 -26.26
C SER A 225 -6.11 -5.36 -26.13
N TRP A 226 -5.15 -5.51 -27.04
CA TRP A 226 -3.97 -4.62 -27.11
C TRP A 226 -4.35 -3.14 -27.34
N LYS A 227 -5.44 -2.88 -28.07
CA LYS A 227 -5.98 -1.52 -28.26
C LYS A 227 -6.52 -0.97 -26.92
N ASP A 228 -7.18 -1.81 -26.14
CA ASP A 228 -7.70 -1.42 -24.84
C ASP A 228 -6.56 -1.21 -23.85
N TYR A 229 -5.51 -2.04 -23.88
CA TYR A 229 -4.33 -1.81 -23.06
C TYR A 229 -3.66 -0.46 -23.36
N TYR A 230 -3.56 -0.08 -24.64
CA TYR A 230 -3.09 1.26 -25.01
C TYR A 230 -3.97 2.36 -24.41
N ARG A 231 -5.31 2.18 -24.40
CA ARG A 231 -6.24 3.14 -23.78
C ARG A 231 -6.00 3.25 -22.26
N VAL A 232 -5.81 2.12 -21.59
CA VAL A 232 -5.49 2.05 -20.16
C VAL A 232 -4.18 2.77 -19.83
N ILE A 233 -3.12 2.53 -20.61
CA ILE A 233 -1.82 3.21 -20.43
C ILE A 233 -1.97 4.74 -20.49
N PHE A 234 -2.77 5.26 -21.42
CA PHE A 234 -2.92 6.69 -21.66
C PHE A 234 -4.21 7.30 -21.07
N ALA A 235 -4.90 6.57 -20.18
CA ALA A 235 -6.16 6.98 -19.57
C ALA A 235 -7.16 7.53 -20.60
N ARG A 236 -7.35 6.78 -21.70
CA ARG A 236 -8.25 7.15 -22.81
C ARG A 236 -9.60 6.47 -22.65
N GLN A 237 -10.59 7.05 -23.28
CA GLN A 237 -11.96 6.51 -23.36
C GLN A 237 -12.00 5.09 -23.92
N GLY A 238 -12.95 4.29 -23.43
CA GLY A 238 -13.22 2.95 -23.92
C GLY A 238 -13.65 2.89 -25.39
N GLY A 239 -13.41 1.76 -26.03
CA GLY A 239 -13.88 1.49 -27.41
C GLY A 239 -15.27 0.87 -27.45
N ASP A 240 -15.66 0.32 -28.62
CA ASP A 240 -17.00 -0.18 -28.89
C ASP A 240 -17.50 -1.26 -27.91
N GLY A 241 -16.63 -2.08 -27.37
CA GLY A 241 -16.97 -3.11 -26.35
C GLY A 241 -17.00 -2.63 -24.90
N ALA A 242 -16.76 -1.33 -24.66
CA ALA A 242 -16.76 -0.76 -23.33
C ALA A 242 -18.18 -0.34 -22.89
N THR A 243 -18.39 -0.16 -21.59
CA THR A 243 -19.61 0.43 -21.05
C THR A 243 -19.74 1.90 -21.45
N ASP A 244 -20.92 2.47 -21.26
CA ASP A 244 -21.15 3.89 -21.55
C ASP A 244 -20.33 4.78 -20.61
N SER A 245 -20.14 4.35 -19.34
CA SER A 245 -19.27 5.03 -18.40
C SER A 245 -17.80 5.07 -18.89
N ASP A 246 -17.25 3.93 -19.29
CA ASP A 246 -15.88 3.84 -19.83
C ASP A 246 -15.72 4.62 -21.17
N LYS A 247 -16.79 4.71 -21.98
CA LYS A 247 -16.76 5.49 -23.21
C LYS A 247 -16.81 7.00 -22.98
N GLN A 248 -17.40 7.44 -21.89
CA GLN A 248 -17.47 8.85 -21.49
C GLN A 248 -16.24 9.29 -20.70
N ASN A 249 -15.67 8.38 -19.92
CA ASN A 249 -14.50 8.60 -19.05
C ASN A 249 -13.28 7.84 -19.62
N ALA A 250 -12.31 7.54 -18.75
CA ALA A 250 -11.21 6.66 -19.10
C ALA A 250 -11.60 5.19 -18.88
N LEU A 251 -11.09 4.29 -19.74
CA LEU A 251 -11.34 2.85 -19.66
C LEU A 251 -10.75 2.24 -18.39
N GLY A 252 -11.62 1.69 -17.54
CA GLY A 252 -11.26 0.98 -16.32
C GLY A 252 -11.41 1.82 -15.06
N ASN A 253 -11.03 1.25 -13.92
CA ASN A 253 -11.08 1.90 -12.61
C ASN A 253 -9.71 2.49 -12.27
N HIS A 254 -9.61 3.80 -12.27
CA HIS A 254 -8.39 4.55 -12.04
C HIS A 254 -8.26 4.96 -10.58
N LEU A 255 -7.06 4.85 -10.03
CA LEU A 255 -6.67 5.40 -8.74
C LEU A 255 -5.18 5.76 -8.84
N GLY A 256 -4.80 6.87 -8.27
CA GLY A 256 -3.42 7.26 -8.25
C GLY A 256 -3.12 8.21 -7.11
N ARG A 257 -1.88 8.66 -7.09
CA ARG A 257 -1.43 9.69 -6.16
C ARG A 257 -0.44 10.63 -6.81
N GLU A 258 -0.45 11.85 -6.36
CA GLU A 258 0.62 12.81 -6.55
C GLU A 258 1.32 13.00 -5.22
N PHE A 259 2.63 13.08 -5.22
CA PHE A 259 3.36 13.35 -3.99
C PHE A 259 4.43 14.42 -4.18
N VAL A 260 4.64 15.17 -3.11
CA VAL A 260 5.79 16.05 -2.96
C VAL A 260 6.50 15.68 -1.68
N ARG A 261 7.83 15.56 -1.75
CA ARG A 261 8.69 15.22 -0.62
C ARG A 261 9.82 16.22 -0.51
N VAL A 262 10.07 16.69 0.70
CA VAL A 262 11.20 17.55 1.05
C VAL A 262 12.02 16.83 2.11
N ARG A 263 13.30 16.59 1.84
CA ARG A 263 14.22 15.97 2.80
C ARG A 263 15.33 16.95 3.16
N TRP A 264 15.43 17.27 4.44
CA TRP A 264 16.48 18.12 4.99
C TRP A 264 17.47 17.31 5.81
N ARG A 265 18.75 17.36 5.42
CA ARG A 265 19.86 16.68 6.10
C ARG A 265 20.58 17.66 7.02
N ALA A 266 20.24 17.65 8.30
CA ALA A 266 20.96 18.39 9.35
C ALA A 266 22.14 17.57 9.89
N PRO A 267 23.09 18.19 10.64
CA PRO A 267 24.21 17.46 11.21
C PRO A 267 23.83 16.29 12.13
N LYS A 268 22.76 16.43 12.93
CA LYS A 268 22.34 15.45 13.94
C LYS A 268 21.14 14.61 13.52
N PHE A 269 20.37 15.01 12.51
CA PHE A 269 19.16 14.31 12.07
C PHE A 269 18.90 14.53 10.57
N THR A 270 18.04 13.71 10.02
CA THR A 270 17.37 13.96 8.74
C THR A 270 15.89 14.16 9.01
N MET A 271 15.31 15.22 8.48
CA MET A 271 13.87 15.48 8.51
C MET A 271 13.31 15.30 7.11
N THR A 272 12.22 14.56 6.99
CA THR A 272 11.50 14.37 5.73
C THR A 272 10.05 14.77 5.92
N PHE A 273 9.57 15.68 5.09
CA PHE A 273 8.15 15.97 4.94
C PHE A 273 7.66 15.37 3.63
N GLN A 274 6.49 14.74 3.61
CA GLN A 274 5.81 14.28 2.41
C GLN A 274 4.32 14.64 2.49
N TYR A 275 3.78 15.13 1.38
CA TYR A 275 2.35 15.18 1.12
C TYR A 275 2.04 14.21 -0.02
N ASP A 276 1.09 13.31 0.20
CA ASP A 276 0.67 12.23 -0.69
C ASP A 276 -0.83 12.38 -0.96
N MET A 277 -1.20 12.94 -2.10
CA MET A 277 -2.57 13.30 -2.46
C MET A 277 -3.17 12.26 -3.41
N PRO A 278 -4.35 11.68 -3.12
CA PRO A 278 -5.02 10.73 -4.00
C PRO A 278 -5.71 11.42 -5.17
N PHE A 279 -5.88 10.70 -6.27
CA PHE A 279 -6.77 11.07 -7.36
C PHE A 279 -7.41 9.82 -7.98
N GLU A 280 -8.63 9.93 -8.50
CA GLU A 280 -9.33 8.87 -9.22
C GLU A 280 -9.56 9.21 -10.69
N ASP A 281 -9.50 10.49 -11.06
CA ASP A 281 -9.66 10.96 -12.43
C ASP A 281 -8.69 12.10 -12.78
N GLY A 282 -8.73 12.55 -14.03
CA GLY A 282 -7.88 13.65 -14.51
C GLY A 282 -8.17 15.01 -13.86
N ARG A 283 -9.30 15.16 -13.18
CA ARG A 283 -9.62 16.40 -12.45
C ARG A 283 -8.85 16.49 -11.13
N GLY A 284 -8.67 15.33 -10.46
CA GLY A 284 -7.85 15.25 -9.26
C GLY A 284 -6.41 15.69 -9.52
N THR A 285 -5.81 15.23 -10.63
CA THR A 285 -4.42 15.55 -10.99
C THR A 285 -4.23 17.01 -11.44
N ILE A 286 -4.93 17.44 -12.47
CA ILE A 286 -4.62 18.72 -13.14
C ILE A 286 -5.07 19.93 -12.31
N LYS A 287 -6.15 19.79 -11.54
CA LYS A 287 -6.80 20.89 -10.83
C LYS A 287 -6.57 20.86 -9.32
N ILE A 288 -5.90 19.83 -8.80
CA ILE A 288 -5.66 19.62 -7.37
C ILE A 288 -6.98 19.71 -6.57
N GLN A 289 -8.09 19.25 -7.15
CA GLN A 289 -9.42 19.38 -6.55
C GLN A 289 -9.59 18.50 -5.32
N ASN A 290 -8.77 17.46 -5.18
CA ASN A 290 -8.80 16.57 -4.04
C ASN A 290 -8.09 17.14 -2.81
N ALA A 291 -7.30 18.21 -2.94
CA ALA A 291 -6.77 18.87 -1.76
C ALA A 291 -7.91 19.42 -0.86
N PRO A 292 -7.84 19.27 0.47
CA PRO A 292 -6.67 18.84 1.25
C PRO A 292 -6.58 17.32 1.52
N ASP A 293 -7.29 16.47 0.79
CA ASP A 293 -7.21 15.03 1.00
C ASP A 293 -5.79 14.50 0.76
N GLY A 294 -5.40 13.53 1.57
CA GLY A 294 -4.10 12.88 1.47
C GLY A 294 -3.53 12.45 2.81
N VAL A 295 -2.27 12.05 2.75
CA VAL A 295 -1.44 11.72 3.92
C VAL A 295 -0.28 12.70 4.00
N TYR A 296 -0.21 13.40 5.11
CA TYR A 296 0.88 14.34 5.44
C TYR A 296 1.81 13.64 6.41
N SER A 297 3.03 13.35 6.02
CA SER A 297 4.02 12.65 6.82
C SER A 297 5.17 13.58 7.19
N LEU A 298 5.54 13.59 8.46
CA LEU A 298 6.73 14.27 8.98
C LEU A 298 7.59 13.25 9.71
N VAL A 299 8.79 12.99 9.20
CA VAL A 299 9.69 11.95 9.68
C VAL A 299 10.99 12.57 10.16
N PHE A 300 11.42 12.19 11.37
CA PHE A 300 12.73 12.53 11.92
C PHE A 300 13.53 11.24 12.12
N ASN A 301 14.72 11.19 11.51
CA ASN A 301 15.67 10.11 11.70
C ASN A 301 16.93 10.70 12.35
N LEU A 302 17.19 10.36 13.60
CA LEU A 302 18.39 10.78 14.31
C LEU A 302 19.60 9.98 13.82
N LYS A 303 20.74 10.64 13.68
CA LYS A 303 21.99 9.97 13.25
C LYS A 303 22.61 9.13 14.35
N ASP A 304 22.39 9.50 15.60
CA ASP A 304 22.72 8.65 16.73
C ASP A 304 21.68 7.53 16.84
N ARG A 305 22.10 6.32 16.49
CA ARG A 305 21.24 5.13 16.50
C ARG A 305 21.23 4.40 17.85
N SER A 306 22.00 4.86 18.82
CA SER A 306 22.07 4.28 20.18
C SER A 306 21.12 4.94 21.18
N GLY A 307 20.53 6.09 20.81
CA GLY A 307 19.71 6.89 21.70
C GLY A 307 18.39 6.24 22.09
N ILE A 308 17.80 6.77 23.18
CA ILE A 308 16.44 6.38 23.60
C ILE A 308 15.45 6.60 22.47
N VAL A 309 15.59 7.68 21.69
CA VAL A 309 14.81 7.93 20.47
C VAL A 309 15.77 7.93 19.28
N THR A 310 15.42 7.20 18.24
CA THR A 310 16.18 7.14 16.97
C THR A 310 15.36 7.62 15.78
N ASP A 311 14.07 7.32 15.78
CA ASP A 311 13.15 7.70 14.70
C ASP A 311 11.80 8.12 15.26
N VAL A 312 11.23 9.15 14.66
CA VAL A 312 9.87 9.62 14.96
C VAL A 312 9.16 9.89 13.65
N ILE A 313 7.93 9.43 13.53
CA ILE A 313 7.02 9.81 12.45
C ILE A 313 5.73 10.37 13.03
N TYR A 314 5.24 11.43 12.42
CA TYR A 314 3.88 11.91 12.59
C TYR A 314 3.20 11.90 11.24
N GLU A 315 2.00 11.32 11.17
CA GLU A 315 1.17 11.34 9.96
C GLU A 315 -0.22 11.88 10.29
N TYR A 316 -0.67 12.80 9.44
CA TYR A 316 -2.05 13.26 9.42
C TYR A 316 -2.73 12.74 8.16
N VAL A 317 -3.85 12.05 8.34
CA VAL A 317 -4.68 11.55 7.26
C VAL A 317 -5.93 12.39 7.14
N HIS A 318 -6.25 12.81 5.93
CA HIS A 318 -7.48 13.48 5.58
C HIS A 318 -8.00 12.89 4.27
N THR A 319 -9.18 12.27 4.29
CA THR A 319 -9.85 11.73 3.09
C THR A 319 -11.34 12.06 3.09
N THR A 320 -11.73 13.15 3.78
CA THR A 320 -13.15 13.48 3.97
C THR A 320 -13.67 14.46 2.94
N TRP A 321 -12.81 15.09 2.15
CA TRP A 321 -13.20 16.08 1.16
C TRP A 321 -13.73 15.43 -0.13
N GLN A 322 -12.98 14.52 -0.76
CA GLN A 322 -13.35 13.76 -1.95
C GLN A 322 -13.96 14.66 -3.04
N SER A 323 -13.25 15.72 -3.41
CA SER A 323 -13.69 16.80 -4.32
C SER A 323 -14.96 17.54 -3.89
N GLY A 324 -15.38 17.43 -2.61
CA GLY A 324 -16.55 18.08 -2.04
C GLY A 324 -17.80 17.19 -1.96
N ASP A 325 -18.86 17.74 -1.44
CA ASP A 325 -20.11 17.05 -1.16
C ASP A 325 -21.17 17.19 -2.29
N VAL A 326 -20.82 17.88 -3.35
CA VAL A 326 -21.69 18.12 -4.50
C VAL A 326 -21.21 17.27 -5.68
N HIS A 327 -22.09 16.41 -6.17
CA HIS A 327 -21.84 15.66 -7.41
C HIS A 327 -22.07 16.56 -8.65
N ASP A 328 -21.53 16.18 -9.80
CA ASP A 328 -21.72 16.92 -11.07
C ASP A 328 -23.16 17.31 -11.26
N ARG A 329 -23.44 18.58 -11.29
CA ARG A 329 -24.76 19.15 -11.52
C ARG A 329 -24.69 20.41 -12.39
N PRO A 330 -25.79 20.80 -13.03
CA PRO A 330 -25.86 22.08 -13.72
C PRO A 330 -25.56 23.24 -12.79
N ALA A 331 -24.81 24.20 -13.26
CA ALA A 331 -24.62 25.46 -12.56
C ALA A 331 -25.91 26.30 -12.60
N THR A 332 -26.23 26.99 -11.51
CA THR A 332 -27.28 28.02 -11.50
C THR A 332 -26.80 29.27 -12.23
N GLU A 333 -27.74 30.16 -12.63
CA GLU A 333 -27.37 31.45 -13.23
C GLU A 333 -26.43 32.28 -12.35
N GLU A 334 -26.68 32.29 -11.04
CA GLU A 334 -25.83 33.00 -10.09
C GLU A 334 -24.42 32.44 -10.02
N GLU A 335 -24.28 31.13 -10.02
CA GLU A 335 -22.96 30.45 -10.04
C GLU A 335 -22.21 30.70 -11.33
N MET A 336 -22.92 30.67 -12.46
CA MET A 336 -22.31 30.98 -13.77
C MET A 336 -21.77 32.39 -13.84
N THR A 337 -22.50 33.35 -13.29
CA THR A 337 -22.10 34.76 -13.27
C THR A 337 -20.94 35.02 -12.33
N LYS A 338 -20.92 34.37 -11.16
CA LYS A 338 -19.88 34.55 -10.16
C LYS A 338 -18.55 33.88 -10.50
N VAL A 339 -18.62 32.64 -11.01
CA VAL A 339 -17.45 31.77 -11.11
C VAL A 339 -16.85 31.79 -12.52
N TYR A 340 -17.66 32.05 -13.54
CA TYR A 340 -17.26 31.95 -14.93
C TYR A 340 -17.81 33.09 -15.79
N PRO A 341 -17.50 34.35 -15.50
CA PRO A 341 -18.11 35.51 -16.17
C PRO A 341 -17.95 35.48 -17.70
N ASP A 342 -16.90 34.83 -18.23
CA ASP A 342 -16.52 34.89 -19.64
C ASP A 342 -16.47 33.51 -20.34
N LYS A 343 -16.92 32.44 -19.72
CA LYS A 343 -16.80 31.10 -20.28
C LYS A 343 -18.16 30.45 -20.53
N VAL A 344 -18.57 30.42 -21.78
CA VAL A 344 -19.58 29.46 -22.25
C VAL A 344 -18.84 28.14 -22.49
N ASP A 345 -18.88 27.27 -21.52
CA ASP A 345 -18.19 25.99 -21.61
C ASP A 345 -19.18 24.88 -21.97
N ASN A 346 -19.16 24.42 -23.21
CA ASN A 346 -19.95 23.28 -23.69
C ASN A 346 -19.29 21.94 -23.40
N TYR A 347 -18.26 21.94 -22.56
CA TYR A 347 -17.39 20.78 -22.32
C TYR A 347 -18.15 19.55 -21.78
N TRP A 348 -19.28 19.78 -21.08
CA TRP A 348 -20.10 18.73 -20.50
C TRP A 348 -21.51 18.65 -21.07
N GLN A 349 -21.76 19.27 -22.19
CA GLN A 349 -23.07 19.16 -22.84
C GLN A 349 -23.28 17.72 -23.32
N ARG A 350 -24.18 17.01 -22.65
CA ARG A 350 -24.65 15.71 -23.12
C ARG A 350 -25.83 15.90 -24.07
N PRO A 351 -26.01 15.04 -25.09
CA PRO A 351 -27.21 15.07 -25.90
C PRO A 351 -28.45 14.94 -25.01
N GLY A 352 -29.33 15.97 -25.05
CA GLY A 352 -30.54 16.03 -24.24
C GLY A 352 -30.44 16.83 -22.93
N ASP A 353 -29.26 17.27 -22.53
CA ASP A 353 -29.08 18.15 -21.36
C ASP A 353 -29.26 19.62 -21.78
N PHE A 354 -30.31 20.26 -21.25
CA PHE A 354 -30.64 21.67 -21.49
C PHE A 354 -30.17 22.53 -20.30
N TYR A 355 -28.89 22.55 -20.07
CA TYR A 355 -28.38 23.42 -19.01
C TYR A 355 -27.50 24.45 -19.69
N TYR A 356 -27.65 25.66 -19.46
CA TYR A 356 -26.85 26.84 -19.83
C TYR A 356 -25.41 26.56 -20.32
N GLY A 357 -25.12 25.34 -20.75
CA GLY A 357 -23.83 24.87 -21.23
C GLY A 357 -22.75 24.72 -20.14
N ARG A 358 -23.12 24.84 -18.86
CA ARG A 358 -22.18 24.78 -17.74
C ARG A 358 -22.64 23.84 -16.64
N ILE A 359 -21.69 23.11 -16.11
CA ILE A 359 -21.87 22.15 -15.02
C ILE A 359 -20.91 22.55 -13.89
N VAL A 360 -21.42 22.57 -12.65
CA VAL A 360 -20.57 22.54 -11.46
C VAL A 360 -19.96 21.18 -11.39
N ILE A 361 -18.66 21.14 -11.57
CA ILE A 361 -17.89 19.90 -11.61
C ILE A 361 -17.42 19.57 -10.21
N GLY A 362 -17.59 18.35 -9.80
CA GLY A 362 -16.92 17.86 -8.63
C GLY A 362 -17.75 17.04 -7.71
N GLY A 363 -17.07 16.53 -6.76
CA GLY A 363 -17.59 16.07 -5.51
C GLY A 363 -18.04 14.63 -5.49
N MET A 364 -18.13 14.17 -4.25
CA MET A 364 -18.55 12.83 -3.93
C MET A 364 -17.73 11.74 -4.61
N ASP A 365 -16.43 12.01 -4.82
CA ASP A 365 -15.49 10.96 -5.17
C ASP A 365 -15.62 9.83 -4.14
N ASN A 366 -15.36 8.62 -4.54
CA ASN A 366 -15.58 7.46 -3.69
C ASN A 366 -14.32 6.60 -3.65
N TYR A 367 -13.27 7.17 -3.10
CA TYR A 367 -11.93 6.56 -3.07
C TYR A 367 -11.99 5.08 -2.72
N PHE A 368 -11.26 4.27 -3.49
CA PHE A 368 -11.17 2.81 -3.35
C PHE A 368 -12.44 2.03 -3.74
N ASN A 369 -13.51 2.68 -4.16
CA ASN A 369 -14.72 2.04 -4.70
C ASN A 369 -14.85 2.32 -6.20
N ASN A 370 -15.60 1.46 -6.90
CA ASN A 370 -15.96 1.68 -8.30
C ASN A 370 -17.19 0.84 -8.68
N GLY A 371 -18.09 1.41 -9.47
CA GLY A 371 -19.31 0.73 -9.88
C GLY A 371 -19.09 -0.43 -10.85
N GLU A 372 -18.09 -0.35 -11.71
CA GLU A 372 -17.79 -1.40 -12.71
C GLU A 372 -16.84 -2.47 -12.17
N TYR A 373 -16.06 -2.14 -11.14
CA TYR A 373 -15.19 -3.05 -10.38
C TYR A 373 -15.60 -3.06 -8.90
N PRO A 374 -16.75 -3.66 -8.57
CA PRO A 374 -17.38 -3.53 -7.25
C PRO A 374 -16.52 -3.95 -6.06
N SER A 375 -15.54 -4.85 -6.24
CA SER A 375 -14.57 -5.15 -5.18
C SER A 375 -13.61 -4.00 -4.89
N GLY A 376 -13.60 -2.96 -5.72
CA GLY A 376 -12.79 -1.77 -5.52
C GLY A 376 -11.28 -2.08 -5.43
N TRP A 377 -10.56 -1.22 -4.72
CA TRP A 377 -9.13 -1.37 -4.45
C TRP A 377 -8.85 -2.20 -3.20
N THR A 378 -9.54 -3.36 -3.10
CA THR A 378 -9.27 -4.37 -2.07
C THR A 378 -8.57 -5.58 -2.67
N TYR A 379 -7.82 -6.33 -1.85
CA TYR A 379 -7.15 -7.56 -2.23
C TYR A 379 -7.09 -8.52 -1.04
N HIS A 380 -7.60 -9.74 -1.22
CA HIS A 380 -7.74 -10.74 -0.15
C HIS A 380 -8.42 -10.18 1.12
N GLY A 381 -9.48 -9.39 0.95
CA GLY A 381 -10.27 -8.84 2.06
C GLY A 381 -9.66 -7.62 2.75
N ARG A 382 -8.56 -7.06 2.23
CA ARG A 382 -7.88 -5.88 2.77
C ARG A 382 -7.78 -4.78 1.72
N THR A 383 -7.74 -3.54 2.17
CA THR A 383 -7.41 -2.40 1.32
C THR A 383 -5.97 -2.53 0.82
N LEU A 384 -5.75 -2.24 -0.45
CA LEU A 384 -4.39 -2.20 -1.03
C LEU A 384 -3.57 -1.02 -0.49
N GLY A 385 -4.21 0.09 -0.24
CA GLY A 385 -3.56 1.33 0.21
C GLY A 385 -3.67 1.57 1.71
N LEU A 386 -4.10 2.77 2.06
CA LEU A 386 -4.23 3.26 3.43
C LEU A 386 -5.06 2.29 4.30
N PRO A 387 -4.50 1.64 5.33
CA PRO A 387 -5.16 0.59 6.09
C PRO A 387 -6.30 1.06 7.00
N LEU A 388 -6.48 2.38 7.16
CA LEU A 388 -7.63 2.98 7.85
C LEU A 388 -8.91 2.99 7.00
N ILE A 389 -8.79 2.81 5.70
CA ILE A 389 -9.93 2.60 4.81
C ILE A 389 -10.44 1.17 5.02
N THR A 390 -11.70 1.05 5.46
CA THR A 390 -12.26 -0.21 5.95
C THR A 390 -13.01 -0.94 4.82
N PRO A 391 -12.58 -2.14 4.42
CA PRO A 391 -13.33 -2.97 3.48
C PRO A 391 -14.70 -3.37 4.04
N MET A 392 -15.66 -3.58 3.15
CA MET A 392 -16.94 -4.21 3.51
C MET A 392 -16.70 -5.67 3.95
N SER A 393 -17.59 -6.17 4.79
CA SER A 393 -17.62 -7.60 5.09
C SER A 393 -17.86 -8.41 3.82
N PRO A 394 -17.24 -9.58 3.66
CA PRO A 394 -17.51 -10.46 2.53
C PRO A 394 -18.97 -10.85 2.47
N ASP A 395 -19.54 -10.92 1.26
CA ASP A 395 -20.88 -11.45 1.03
C ASP A 395 -20.94 -12.99 1.22
N ALA A 396 -22.10 -13.61 0.94
CA ALA A 396 -22.31 -15.05 1.11
C ALA A 396 -21.34 -15.90 0.25
N ASP A 397 -20.86 -15.36 -0.87
CA ASP A 397 -19.90 -15.99 -1.75
C ASP A 397 -18.43 -15.72 -1.35
N GLY A 398 -18.22 -15.01 -0.25
CA GLY A 398 -16.91 -14.61 0.26
C GLY A 398 -16.27 -13.48 -0.56
N VAL A 399 -17.05 -12.73 -1.32
CA VAL A 399 -16.57 -11.59 -2.14
C VAL A 399 -16.71 -10.29 -1.36
N VAL A 400 -15.62 -9.53 -1.25
CA VAL A 400 -15.65 -8.17 -0.73
C VAL A 400 -16.14 -7.20 -1.82
N ARG A 401 -17.13 -6.39 -1.49
CA ARG A 401 -17.79 -5.44 -2.40
C ARG A 401 -17.34 -4.00 -2.17
N GLY A 402 -16.01 -3.79 -2.15
CA GLY A 402 -15.40 -2.47 -1.95
C GLY A 402 -15.23 -2.11 -0.48
N VAL A 403 -15.23 -0.82 -0.18
CA VAL A 403 -15.00 -0.29 1.15
C VAL A 403 -16.25 0.44 1.68
N GLU A 404 -16.48 0.31 2.98
CA GLU A 404 -17.58 0.99 3.68
C GLU A 404 -17.17 2.32 4.31
N ASN A 405 -15.87 2.52 4.54
CA ASN A 405 -15.33 3.68 5.20
C ASN A 405 -14.08 4.15 4.48
N ASN A 406 -14.23 5.18 3.66
CA ASN A 406 -13.12 5.81 2.91
C ASN A 406 -12.97 7.30 3.24
N ARG A 407 -13.84 7.86 4.11
CA ARG A 407 -13.76 9.24 4.59
C ARG A 407 -13.27 9.22 6.04
N VAL A 408 -11.98 9.48 6.22
CA VAL A 408 -11.28 9.33 7.49
C VAL A 408 -10.46 10.59 7.78
N ARG A 409 -10.42 10.99 9.06
CA ARG A 409 -9.39 11.89 9.60
C ARG A 409 -8.65 11.15 10.69
N ALA A 410 -7.33 11.14 10.61
CA ALA A 410 -6.55 10.42 11.60
C ALA A 410 -5.23 11.12 11.91
N HIS A 411 -4.76 10.90 13.13
CA HIS A 411 -3.43 11.25 13.60
C HIS A 411 -2.69 9.98 13.97
N HIS A 412 -1.50 9.84 13.45
CA HIS A 412 -0.63 8.71 13.73
C HIS A 412 0.74 9.19 14.21
N ILE A 413 1.23 8.55 15.26
CA ILE A 413 2.59 8.76 15.78
C ILE A 413 3.27 7.41 15.86
N GLY A 414 4.44 7.32 15.24
CA GLY A 414 5.36 6.19 15.37
C GLY A 414 6.68 6.65 15.98
N LEU A 415 7.24 5.85 16.85
CA LEU A 415 8.49 6.14 17.55
C LEU A 415 9.33 4.87 17.66
N LYS A 416 10.63 4.97 17.37
CA LYS A 416 11.64 3.92 17.62
C LYS A 416 12.78 4.45 18.47
N GLY A 417 13.41 3.54 19.19
CA GLY A 417 14.61 3.84 19.96
C GLY A 417 15.14 2.62 20.69
N ASN A 418 15.98 2.85 21.70
CA ASN A 418 16.60 1.79 22.47
C ASN A 418 16.44 2.05 23.97
N MET A 419 15.96 1.06 24.69
CA MET A 419 16.01 1.00 26.16
C MET A 419 17.25 0.19 26.56
N GLY A 420 18.40 0.86 26.62
CA GLY A 420 19.68 0.20 26.76
C GLY A 420 20.01 -0.63 25.50
N LEU A 421 20.09 -1.95 25.65
CA LEU A 421 20.36 -2.89 24.54
C LEU A 421 19.08 -3.39 23.84
N VAL A 422 17.90 -3.00 24.31
CA VAL A 422 16.63 -3.49 23.81
C VAL A 422 16.01 -2.43 22.88
N PRO A 423 16.00 -2.65 21.55
CA PRO A 423 15.25 -1.81 20.63
C PRO A 423 13.74 -1.92 20.92
N TYR A 424 13.04 -0.81 20.73
CA TYR A 424 11.59 -0.77 20.86
C TYR A 424 10.94 0.07 19.77
N SER A 425 9.66 -0.20 19.51
CA SER A 425 8.81 0.66 18.72
C SER A 425 7.44 0.88 19.37
N ILE A 426 6.91 2.09 19.20
CA ILE A 426 5.57 2.47 19.65
C ILE A 426 4.82 3.04 18.46
N LYS A 427 3.55 2.64 18.30
CA LYS A 427 2.64 3.20 17.33
C LYS A 427 1.33 3.57 17.99
N THR A 428 0.84 4.76 17.71
CA THR A 428 -0.43 5.27 18.23
C THR A 428 -1.19 5.90 17.09
N THR A 429 -2.40 5.42 16.84
CA THR A 429 -3.28 5.95 15.79
C THR A 429 -4.64 6.29 16.38
N TYR A 430 -5.05 7.54 16.22
CA TYR A 430 -6.40 7.99 16.51
C TYR A 430 -7.10 8.35 15.22
N SER A 431 -8.31 7.83 14.98
CA SER A 431 -9.11 8.14 13.80
C SER A 431 -10.54 8.49 14.14
N SER A 432 -11.11 9.37 13.32
CA SER A 432 -12.55 9.63 13.21
C SER A 432 -13.00 9.22 11.81
N ASN A 433 -14.19 8.62 11.70
CA ASN A 433 -14.60 7.88 10.53
C ASN A 433 -16.00 8.34 10.08
N TRP A 434 -16.16 8.68 8.80
CA TRP A 434 -17.40 9.21 8.23
C TRP A 434 -18.11 8.24 7.28
N GLY A 435 -17.56 7.01 7.11
CA GLY A 435 -18.05 6.10 6.08
C GLY A 435 -17.76 6.62 4.67
N ARG A 436 -18.62 6.37 3.74
CA ARG A 436 -18.59 6.89 2.36
C ARG A 436 -19.76 7.86 2.15
N PHE A 437 -19.73 8.63 1.06
CA PHE A 437 -20.91 9.39 0.65
C PHE A 437 -22.10 8.47 0.34
N GLY A 438 -23.32 8.96 0.53
CA GLY A 438 -24.55 8.20 0.25
C GLY A 438 -24.78 6.99 1.16
N MET A 439 -24.23 6.99 2.38
CA MET A 439 -24.54 5.96 3.37
C MET A 439 -26.01 6.02 3.79
N PRO A 440 -26.66 4.86 4.05
CA PRO A 440 -28.03 4.83 4.60
C PRO A 440 -28.14 5.58 5.93
N ASP A 441 -29.33 6.11 6.24
CA ASP A 441 -29.58 6.91 7.44
C ASP A 441 -29.33 6.16 8.76
N ASP A 442 -29.46 4.85 8.76
CA ASP A 442 -29.16 3.97 9.89
C ASP A 442 -27.68 3.56 10.01
N SER A 443 -26.83 4.08 9.13
CA SER A 443 -25.40 3.76 9.16
C SER A 443 -24.73 4.22 10.45
N ARG A 444 -23.94 3.33 11.05
CA ARG A 444 -23.08 3.63 12.21
C ARG A 444 -22.14 4.82 11.98
N PHE A 445 -21.82 5.14 10.75
CA PHE A 445 -20.90 6.24 10.41
C PHE A 445 -21.52 7.63 10.56
N HIS A 446 -22.84 7.77 10.70
CA HIS A 446 -23.48 9.04 11.04
C HIS A 446 -23.05 9.56 12.43
N SER A 447 -22.76 8.66 13.36
CA SER A 447 -22.20 9.03 14.68
C SER A 447 -20.71 9.39 14.63
N ARG A 448 -20.04 9.28 13.47
CA ARG A 448 -18.61 9.50 13.28
C ARG A 448 -17.75 8.70 14.26
N PRO A 449 -17.84 7.36 14.24
CA PRO A 449 -17.16 6.52 15.22
C PRO A 449 -15.66 6.83 15.26
N TRP A 450 -15.13 6.99 16.46
CA TRP A 450 -13.72 7.18 16.69
C TRP A 450 -13.04 5.85 17.03
N GLN A 451 -11.70 5.79 16.81
CA GLN A 451 -10.88 4.64 17.13
C GLN A 451 -9.49 5.07 17.58
N LEU A 452 -9.02 4.47 18.67
CA LEU A 452 -7.64 4.55 19.13
C LEU A 452 -7.00 3.17 19.04
N SER A 453 -5.90 3.06 18.29
CA SER A 453 -5.14 1.83 18.12
C SER A 453 -3.70 2.03 18.55
N LEU A 454 -3.22 1.15 19.42
CA LEU A 454 -1.91 1.22 20.08
C LEU A 454 -1.07 -0.02 19.79
N ALA A 455 0.24 0.16 19.69
CA ALA A 455 1.21 -0.92 19.65
C ALA A 455 2.48 -0.54 20.42
N LEU A 456 3.03 -1.51 21.15
CA LEU A 456 4.37 -1.49 21.72
C LEU A 456 5.05 -2.80 21.32
N GLU A 457 6.21 -2.72 20.69
CA GLU A 457 7.03 -3.88 20.34
C GLU A 457 8.43 -3.73 20.93
N LEU A 458 8.95 -4.80 21.51
CA LEU A 458 10.29 -4.91 22.06
C LEU A 458 11.05 -5.97 21.29
N GLU A 459 12.27 -5.65 20.86
CA GLU A 459 13.12 -6.58 20.09
C GLU A 459 14.29 -7.08 20.96
N LEU A 460 14.37 -8.39 21.12
CA LEU A 460 15.42 -9.08 21.82
C LEU A 460 16.32 -9.78 20.80
N GLY A 461 17.26 -9.03 20.25
CA GLY A 461 18.20 -9.53 19.26
C GLY A 461 19.13 -10.62 19.78
N ARG A 462 19.82 -11.30 18.89
CA ARG A 462 20.80 -12.35 19.21
C ARG A 462 21.90 -11.87 20.17
N SER A 463 22.31 -10.62 20.05
CA SER A 463 23.31 -9.98 20.93
C SER A 463 22.82 -9.79 22.37
N VAL A 464 21.50 -9.69 22.56
CA VAL A 464 20.88 -9.54 23.90
C VAL A 464 20.67 -10.89 24.57
N THR A 465 20.22 -11.86 23.78
CA THR A 465 19.81 -13.18 24.31
C THR A 465 20.94 -14.21 24.29
N ASN A 466 22.02 -13.99 23.55
CA ASN A 466 23.09 -14.96 23.23
C ASN A 466 22.57 -16.26 22.58
N LEU A 467 21.39 -16.20 21.95
CA LEU A 467 20.77 -17.33 21.24
C LEU A 467 20.91 -17.14 19.72
N PRO A 468 20.88 -18.23 18.92
CA PRO A 468 20.96 -18.13 17.47
C PRO A 468 19.68 -17.59 16.80
N VAL A 469 18.72 -17.16 17.61
CA VAL A 469 17.42 -16.61 17.18
C VAL A 469 17.19 -15.24 17.81
N ALA A 470 16.43 -14.40 17.11
CA ALA A 470 15.94 -13.14 17.63
C ALA A 470 14.48 -13.31 18.07
N PHE A 471 14.10 -12.61 19.12
CA PHE A 471 12.74 -12.58 19.64
C PHE A 471 12.20 -11.15 19.51
N ALA A 472 10.88 -11.02 19.31
CA ALA A 472 10.18 -9.76 19.54
C ALA A 472 8.86 -10.05 20.28
N VAL A 473 8.53 -9.20 21.24
CA VAL A 473 7.28 -9.26 21.98
C VAL A 473 6.49 -8.01 21.67
N GLY A 474 5.22 -8.17 21.27
CA GLY A 474 4.31 -7.09 20.97
C GLY A 474 3.13 -7.06 21.94
N ALA A 475 2.72 -5.85 22.33
CA ALA A 475 1.47 -5.59 23.05
C ALA A 475 0.65 -4.58 22.26
N TYR A 476 -0.64 -4.86 22.08
CA TYR A 476 -1.52 -4.10 21.21
C TYR A 476 -2.84 -3.81 21.91
N GLY A 477 -3.49 -2.70 21.54
CA GLY A 477 -4.79 -2.34 22.04
C GLY A 477 -5.61 -1.56 21.04
N ASP A 478 -6.90 -1.87 20.96
CA ASP A 478 -7.92 -1.11 20.23
C ASP A 478 -8.99 -0.65 21.23
N PHE A 479 -9.32 0.64 21.17
CA PHE A 479 -10.36 1.28 21.99
C PHE A 479 -11.16 2.22 21.13
N GLY A 480 -12.47 2.14 21.18
CA GLY A 480 -13.32 3.06 20.41
C GLY A 480 -14.63 2.45 19.95
N GLN A 481 -15.12 2.97 18.84
CA GLN A 481 -16.47 2.68 18.32
C GLN A 481 -16.44 2.06 16.92
N LEU A 482 -15.30 2.11 16.22
CA LEU A 482 -15.16 1.54 14.87
C LEU A 482 -14.93 0.04 14.93
N PHE A 483 -13.96 -0.38 15.75
CA PHE A 483 -13.63 -1.77 16.01
C PHE A 483 -14.07 -2.15 17.43
N GLN A 484 -14.21 -3.45 17.67
CA GLN A 484 -14.43 -3.97 19.01
C GLN A 484 -13.22 -3.65 19.90
N ASN A 485 -13.47 -3.18 21.12
CA ASN A 485 -12.39 -3.02 22.10
C ASN A 485 -11.67 -4.35 22.32
N SER A 486 -10.37 -4.34 22.16
CA SER A 486 -9.54 -5.54 22.30
C SER A 486 -8.13 -5.20 22.75
N VAL A 487 -7.52 -6.13 23.45
CA VAL A 487 -6.08 -6.12 23.73
C VAL A 487 -5.47 -7.41 23.21
N GLY A 488 -4.21 -7.36 22.81
CA GLY A 488 -3.52 -8.50 22.22
C GLY A 488 -2.04 -8.50 22.54
N LEU A 489 -1.46 -9.69 22.46
CA LEU A 489 -0.03 -9.92 22.61
C LEU A 489 0.47 -10.71 21.40
N SER A 490 1.72 -10.51 21.05
CA SER A 490 2.40 -11.37 20.07
C SER A 490 3.81 -11.76 20.56
N LEU A 491 4.22 -12.94 20.11
CA LEU A 491 5.60 -13.41 20.20
C LEU A 491 6.08 -13.75 18.81
N ARG A 492 7.14 -13.09 18.38
CA ARG A 492 7.84 -13.37 17.12
C ARG A 492 9.20 -13.99 17.41
N ILE A 493 9.51 -15.08 16.73
CA ILE A 493 10.80 -15.77 16.81
C ILE A 493 11.34 -15.83 15.37
N THR A 494 12.53 -15.28 15.15
CA THR A 494 13.14 -15.23 13.83
C THR A 494 14.52 -15.85 13.86
N CYS A 495 14.81 -16.74 12.91
CA CYS A 495 16.14 -17.19 12.58
C CYS A 495 16.42 -16.95 11.10
N GLY A 496 17.67 -16.72 10.76
CA GLY A 496 18.08 -16.46 9.38
C GLY A 496 19.50 -15.90 9.34
N ASP A 497 20.09 -15.89 8.16
CA ASP A 497 21.43 -15.34 7.95
C ASP A 497 21.62 -14.91 6.50
N SER A 498 22.71 -14.22 6.25
CA SER A 498 23.14 -13.74 4.94
C SER A 498 24.55 -14.25 4.65
N LEU A 499 24.67 -15.02 3.59
CA LEU A 499 25.95 -15.57 3.11
C LEU A 499 26.38 -14.82 1.86
N LYS A 500 27.66 -14.45 1.76
CA LYS A 500 28.26 -13.83 0.59
C LYS A 500 29.42 -14.70 0.12
N PHE A 501 29.51 -14.89 -1.19
CA PHE A 501 30.50 -15.71 -1.85
C PHE A 501 31.30 -14.90 -2.89
#